data_346f924743bb0393df77d1973b451b98
#
_entry.id   346f924743bb0393df77d1973b451b98
#
_cell.length_a   1.000
_cell.length_b   1.000
_cell.length_c   1.000
_cell.angle_alpha   90.00
_cell.angle_beta   90.00
_cell.angle_gamma   90.00
#
_symmetry.space_group_name_H-M   'P 1'
#
loop_
_entity.id
_entity.type
_entity.pdbx_description
1 polymer ?
#
loop_
_entity_poly.entity_id
_entity_poly.type
_entity_poly.pdbx_seq_one_letter_code
_entity_poly.pdbx_strand_id
1 'polypeptide(L)'
;MKFERLVAAIAFLGVAAMSVRVSTDGDTFWHLRAGEWILEHGQVLTTDPFSLTRNGQPWEYPGWLAEIALDGAFRGLGYAGLNLLTAASVVLALALLWPLLEGPTLLRAFVLLLAAITSAVYWSARPQIFSFALTAAFLLVLETWRAGGIRRVWVLPVLMALWANLHGGFAIGFLLLFVYLAGALIELGREALFGGVALQDAWSGKRAEILGLVAAGLLSAVAVGLNPHGPVMLLYPFRTVSIGVLQDYIQEWQSPDFHRLEVQPFLWMLLLGALVFALSTRPKRPTELIAFLGFAAMGLLAGRNIALFALVAAPSVARHAGSALEPITRWIRRGKDVPAGAARLLNTTLFVLALLAAALKIALPLGSQVNAQAIGDRQPVAAVDWIREHRPPGPLFNSYNWGGYILWALYPDYRTFVDGRTDLFDDAILNDYLETWRGGPGWEEVFARWDIRLALLEPGAPLVLALEASGWESLYEDDQAIVLGRPEQQ
;
A
#
# COMPACT_ATOMS: atom_id res chain seq x y z
N MET A 1 32.86 3.27 15.68
CA MET A 1 32.09 2.47 14.67
C MET A 1 32.76 2.56 13.32
N LYS A 2 32.76 1.47 12.49
CA LYS A 2 33.28 1.53 11.09
C LYS A 2 32.31 2.36 10.24
N PHE A 3 32.84 3.10 9.25
CA PHE A 3 32.05 4.00 8.39
C PHE A 3 30.88 3.28 7.67
N GLU A 4 31.11 2.10 7.14
CA GLU A 4 30.06 1.30 6.45
C GLU A 4 28.89 0.94 7.37
N ARG A 5 29.19 0.58 8.64
CA ARG A 5 28.15 0.29 9.64
C ARG A 5 27.40 1.56 10.04
N LEU A 6 28.07 2.70 10.09
CA LEU A 6 27.46 3.98 10.36
C LEU A 6 26.45 4.32 9.27
N VAL A 7 26.88 4.26 8.00
CA VAL A 7 26.02 4.59 6.85
C VAL A 7 24.77 3.72 6.82
N ALA A 8 24.93 2.40 6.98
CA ALA A 8 23.80 1.49 7.02
C ALA A 8 22.87 1.80 8.22
N ALA A 9 23.42 2.02 9.41
CA ALA A 9 22.63 2.33 10.60
C ALA A 9 21.86 3.64 10.45
N ILE A 10 22.48 4.71 9.92
CA ILE A 10 21.80 5.99 9.67
C ILE A 10 20.68 5.83 8.62
N ALA A 11 20.92 5.05 7.56
CA ALA A 11 19.91 4.79 6.55
C ALA A 11 18.67 4.09 7.16
N PHE A 12 18.85 3.06 7.97
CA PHE A 12 17.74 2.38 8.65
C PHE A 12 17.08 3.21 9.75
N LEU A 13 17.85 4.03 10.49
CA LEU A 13 17.25 5.03 11.41
C LEU A 13 16.40 6.04 10.65
N GLY A 14 16.86 6.51 9.49
CA GLY A 14 16.10 7.39 8.61
C GLY A 14 14.81 6.74 8.13
N VAL A 15 14.87 5.49 7.65
CA VAL A 15 13.70 4.71 7.26
C VAL A 15 12.72 4.57 8.42
N ALA A 16 13.18 4.17 9.61
CA ALA A 16 12.33 4.02 10.78
C ALA A 16 11.67 5.36 11.17
N ALA A 17 12.45 6.45 11.21
CA ALA A 17 11.94 7.77 11.52
C ALA A 17 10.91 8.29 10.49
N MET A 18 11.07 7.94 9.21
CA MET A 18 10.11 8.30 8.15
C MET A 18 8.83 7.47 8.22
N SER A 19 8.93 6.19 8.59
CA SER A 19 7.81 5.25 8.57
C SER A 19 6.90 5.34 9.79
N VAL A 20 7.40 5.79 10.95
CA VAL A 20 6.55 6.14 12.09
C VAL A 20 5.91 7.49 11.84
N ARG A 21 4.65 7.46 11.42
CA ARG A 21 3.84 8.66 11.12
C ARG A 21 2.40 8.44 11.53
N VAL A 22 1.67 9.53 11.75
CA VAL A 22 0.25 9.49 12.08
C VAL A 22 -0.54 8.89 10.91
N SER A 23 -1.43 7.95 11.22
CA SER A 23 -2.34 7.35 10.25
C SER A 23 -3.68 8.09 10.29
N THR A 24 -4.01 8.78 9.18
CA THR A 24 -5.26 9.56 9.03
C THR A 24 -6.15 9.05 7.90
N ASP A 25 -5.82 7.88 7.36
CA ASP A 25 -6.53 7.24 6.26
C ASP A 25 -7.92 6.78 6.74
N GLY A 26 -8.98 7.24 6.09
CA GLY A 26 -10.36 6.92 6.45
C GLY A 26 -10.68 5.42 6.37
N ASP A 27 -10.03 4.72 5.44
CA ASP A 27 -10.24 3.27 5.28
C ASP A 27 -9.69 2.45 6.46
N THR A 28 -8.71 2.96 7.19
CA THR A 28 -8.19 2.29 8.40
C THR A 28 -9.32 1.88 9.34
N PHE A 29 -10.32 2.71 9.49
CA PHE A 29 -11.38 2.54 10.47
C PHE A 29 -12.32 1.37 10.14
N TRP A 30 -12.73 1.20 8.87
CA TRP A 30 -13.56 0.05 8.53
C TRP A 30 -12.78 -1.28 8.66
N HIS A 31 -11.45 -1.28 8.43
CA HIS A 31 -10.61 -2.44 8.70
C HIS A 31 -10.57 -2.78 10.20
N LEU A 32 -10.50 -1.75 11.05
CA LEU A 32 -10.57 -1.96 12.51
C LEU A 32 -11.91 -2.59 12.89
N ARG A 33 -13.03 -2.05 12.36
CA ARG A 33 -14.35 -2.59 12.68
C ARG A 33 -14.56 -4.02 12.17
N ALA A 34 -14.05 -4.33 10.99
CA ALA A 34 -14.10 -5.69 10.46
C ALA A 34 -13.26 -6.66 11.31
N GLY A 35 -12.05 -6.26 11.72
CA GLY A 35 -11.19 -7.04 12.61
C GLY A 35 -11.83 -7.28 13.97
N GLU A 36 -12.41 -6.26 14.57
CA GLU A 36 -13.18 -6.35 15.80
C GLU A 36 -14.35 -7.33 15.66
N TRP A 37 -15.14 -7.22 14.61
CA TRP A 37 -16.27 -8.10 14.33
C TRP A 37 -15.84 -9.57 14.22
N ILE A 38 -14.73 -9.83 13.48
CA ILE A 38 -14.17 -11.19 13.32
C ILE A 38 -13.76 -11.77 14.67
N LEU A 39 -13.12 -10.98 15.53
CA LEU A 39 -12.68 -11.43 16.86
C LEU A 39 -13.86 -11.67 17.81
N GLU A 40 -14.91 -10.86 17.73
CA GLU A 40 -16.11 -11.01 18.55
C GLU A 40 -16.95 -12.24 18.18
N HIS A 41 -17.05 -12.53 16.88
CA HIS A 41 -17.90 -13.62 16.38
C HIS A 41 -17.14 -14.93 16.13
N GLY A 42 -15.80 -14.89 16.10
CA GLY A 42 -14.95 -16.07 15.84
C GLY A 42 -15.09 -16.65 14.43
N GLN A 43 -15.52 -15.85 13.46
CA GLN A 43 -15.71 -16.26 12.07
C GLN A 43 -15.35 -15.12 11.11
N VAL A 44 -14.93 -15.47 9.90
CA VAL A 44 -14.62 -14.49 8.85
C VAL A 44 -15.92 -13.97 8.24
N LEU A 45 -15.93 -12.66 7.90
CA LEU A 45 -17.05 -12.04 7.22
C LEU A 45 -17.26 -12.64 5.82
N THR A 46 -18.48 -13.08 5.55
CA THR A 46 -18.91 -13.59 4.23
C THR A 46 -20.04 -12.75 3.64
N THR A 47 -20.65 -11.91 4.47
CA THR A 47 -21.70 -10.95 4.08
C THR A 47 -21.42 -9.63 4.77
N ASP A 48 -21.91 -8.54 4.22
CA ASP A 48 -21.79 -7.21 4.82
C ASP A 48 -22.85 -6.94 5.90
N PRO A 49 -22.46 -6.71 7.17
CA PRO A 49 -23.38 -6.28 8.22
C PRO A 49 -23.43 -4.75 8.39
N PHE A 50 -22.51 -4.00 7.78
CA PHE A 50 -22.16 -2.63 8.18
C PHE A 50 -22.85 -1.55 7.38
N SER A 51 -23.09 -1.75 6.07
CA SER A 51 -23.69 -0.73 5.22
C SER A 51 -25.21 -0.85 5.14
N LEU A 52 -25.87 0.24 4.80
CA LEU A 52 -27.31 0.30 4.51
C LEU A 52 -27.59 -0.36 3.15
N THR A 53 -26.82 0.02 2.13
CA THR A 53 -27.07 -0.32 0.73
C THR A 53 -26.70 -1.76 0.36
N ARG A 54 -25.82 -2.41 1.13
CA ARG A 54 -25.35 -3.77 0.90
C ARG A 54 -25.55 -4.73 2.07
N ASN A 55 -26.34 -4.31 3.06
CA ASN A 55 -26.59 -5.14 4.25
C ASN A 55 -27.05 -6.55 3.88
N GLY A 56 -26.33 -7.55 4.43
CA GLY A 56 -26.61 -8.98 4.18
C GLY A 56 -26.17 -9.49 2.80
N GLN A 57 -25.64 -8.66 1.92
CA GLN A 57 -25.12 -9.09 0.62
C GLN A 57 -23.79 -9.80 0.77
N PRO A 58 -23.45 -10.75 -0.11
CA PRO A 58 -22.15 -11.41 -0.09
C PRO A 58 -21.00 -10.42 -0.20
N TRP A 59 -19.99 -10.60 0.66
CA TRP A 59 -18.76 -9.83 0.64
C TRP A 59 -17.55 -10.76 0.81
N GLU A 60 -16.79 -10.90 -0.28
CA GLU A 60 -15.64 -11.80 -0.39
C GLU A 60 -14.33 -11.00 -0.29
N TYR A 61 -13.99 -10.54 0.91
CA TYR A 61 -12.76 -9.77 1.14
C TYR A 61 -11.59 -10.66 1.59
N PRO A 62 -10.41 -10.63 0.91
CA PRO A 62 -9.31 -11.54 1.21
C PRO A 62 -8.56 -11.22 2.51
N GLY A 63 -8.60 -9.97 2.98
CA GLY A 63 -7.68 -9.40 3.98
C GLY A 63 -8.02 -9.66 5.44
N TRP A 64 -8.85 -10.65 5.77
CA TRP A 64 -9.34 -10.91 7.12
C TRP A 64 -8.24 -11.00 8.19
N LEU A 65 -7.08 -11.59 7.84
CA LEU A 65 -5.97 -11.72 8.79
C LEU A 65 -5.27 -10.36 9.04
N ALA A 66 -5.24 -9.48 8.04
CA ALA A 66 -4.73 -8.12 8.21
C ALA A 66 -5.67 -7.28 9.07
N GLU A 67 -6.98 -7.46 8.96
CA GLU A 67 -7.97 -6.77 9.80
C GLU A 67 -7.80 -7.14 11.27
N ILE A 68 -7.63 -8.43 11.58
CA ILE A 68 -7.29 -8.89 12.94
C ILE A 68 -5.96 -8.29 13.42
N ALA A 69 -4.95 -8.22 12.56
CA ALA A 69 -3.65 -7.66 12.95
C ALA A 69 -3.72 -6.15 13.22
N LEU A 70 -4.49 -5.40 12.42
CA LEU A 70 -4.72 -3.96 12.61
C LEU A 70 -5.52 -3.70 13.89
N ASP A 71 -6.64 -4.40 14.09
CA ASP A 71 -7.45 -4.25 15.30
C ASP A 71 -6.67 -4.67 16.55
N GLY A 72 -5.92 -5.76 16.50
CA GLY A 72 -5.05 -6.17 17.61
C GLY A 72 -3.98 -5.14 17.96
N ALA A 73 -3.36 -4.51 16.97
CA ALA A 73 -2.41 -3.41 17.18
C ALA A 73 -3.09 -2.19 17.80
N PHE A 74 -4.30 -1.86 17.33
CA PHE A 74 -5.10 -0.74 17.86
C PHE A 74 -5.58 -1.00 19.30
N ARG A 75 -6.10 -2.18 19.60
CA ARG A 75 -6.51 -2.56 20.98
C ARG A 75 -5.33 -2.55 21.95
N GLY A 76 -4.12 -2.93 21.48
CA GLY A 76 -2.94 -2.97 22.34
C GLY A 76 -2.35 -1.60 22.68
N LEU A 77 -2.22 -0.71 21.70
CA LEU A 77 -1.50 0.57 21.82
C LEU A 77 -2.25 1.77 21.17
N GLY A 78 -3.51 1.63 20.80
CA GLY A 78 -4.28 2.66 20.11
C GLY A 78 -3.66 3.01 18.76
N TYR A 79 -3.75 4.26 18.36
CA TYR A 79 -3.16 4.75 17.11
C TYR A 79 -1.64 4.56 17.04
N ALA A 80 -0.94 4.62 18.18
CA ALA A 80 0.49 4.32 18.22
C ALA A 80 0.79 2.88 17.75
N GLY A 81 -0.08 1.92 18.05
CA GLY A 81 0.01 0.54 17.59
C GLY A 81 -0.06 0.43 16.06
N LEU A 82 -0.98 1.16 15.44
CA LEU A 82 -1.12 1.23 13.98
C LEU A 82 0.12 1.86 13.32
N ASN A 83 0.61 2.96 13.89
CA ASN A 83 1.79 3.66 13.39
C ASN A 83 3.04 2.77 13.48
N LEU A 84 3.19 2.00 14.58
CA LEU A 84 4.29 1.06 14.77
C LEU A 84 4.17 -0.17 13.87
N LEU A 85 2.99 -0.73 13.66
CA LEU A 85 2.75 -1.85 12.76
C LEU A 85 3.09 -1.48 11.31
N THR A 86 2.66 -0.29 10.87
CA THR A 86 3.01 0.27 9.56
C THR A 86 4.52 0.42 9.43
N ALA A 87 5.17 1.03 10.41
CA ALA A 87 6.61 1.23 10.42
C ALA A 87 7.38 -0.09 10.44
N ALA A 88 6.96 -1.07 11.23
CA ALA A 88 7.58 -2.40 11.27
C ALA A 88 7.50 -3.08 9.90
N SER A 89 6.36 -3.01 9.21
CA SER A 89 6.18 -3.58 7.87
C SER A 89 7.07 -2.90 6.83
N VAL A 90 7.20 -1.56 6.88
CA VAL A 90 8.09 -0.79 5.99
C VAL A 90 9.56 -1.13 6.25
N VAL A 91 9.99 -1.11 7.51
CA VAL A 91 11.37 -1.43 7.89
C VAL A 91 11.70 -2.87 7.50
N LEU A 92 10.78 -3.82 7.69
CA LEU A 92 10.94 -5.20 7.26
C LEU A 92 11.12 -5.29 5.74
N ALA A 93 10.27 -4.64 4.94
CA ALA A 93 10.37 -4.64 3.49
C ALA A 93 11.75 -4.14 3.02
N LEU A 94 12.20 -3.00 3.55
CA LEU A 94 13.48 -2.41 3.17
C LEU A 94 14.70 -3.18 3.73
N ALA A 95 14.53 -3.87 4.86
CA ALA A 95 15.55 -4.79 5.39
C ALA A 95 15.69 -6.04 4.50
N LEU A 96 14.57 -6.57 3.99
CA LEU A 96 14.58 -7.68 3.02
C LEU A 96 15.14 -7.25 1.65
N LEU A 97 15.00 -5.98 1.29
CA LEU A 97 15.56 -5.42 0.06
C LEU A 97 17.08 -5.19 0.17
N TRP A 98 17.58 -4.84 1.36
CA TRP A 98 18.99 -4.47 1.58
C TRP A 98 20.04 -5.47 1.03
N PRO A 99 19.93 -6.80 1.22
CA PRO A 99 20.87 -7.77 0.67
C PRO A 99 20.86 -7.84 -0.86
N LEU A 100 19.81 -7.36 -1.52
CA LEU A 100 19.68 -7.34 -2.98
C LEU A 100 20.37 -6.12 -3.62
N LEU A 101 20.68 -5.09 -2.82
CA LEU A 101 21.34 -3.88 -3.32
C LEU A 101 22.83 -4.13 -3.48
N GLU A 102 23.34 -4.09 -4.71
CA GLU A 102 24.75 -4.23 -5.03
C GLU A 102 25.52 -2.90 -4.92
N GLY A 103 26.82 -2.96 -4.67
CA GLY A 103 27.72 -1.81 -4.69
C GLY A 103 28.20 -1.37 -3.31
N PRO A 104 28.95 -0.24 -3.22
CA PRO A 104 29.43 0.33 -1.96
C PRO A 104 28.28 0.69 -1.02
N THR A 105 28.50 0.61 0.29
CA THR A 105 27.45 0.84 1.31
C THR A 105 26.76 2.19 1.15
N LEU A 106 27.48 3.25 0.76
CA LEU A 106 26.90 4.57 0.53
C LEU A 106 25.89 4.57 -0.62
N LEU A 107 26.22 3.89 -1.73
CA LEU A 107 25.30 3.74 -2.86
C LEU A 107 24.07 2.92 -2.47
N ARG A 108 24.27 1.80 -1.76
CA ARG A 108 23.18 0.96 -1.24
C ARG A 108 22.24 1.77 -0.33
N ALA A 109 22.79 2.58 0.58
CA ALA A 109 22.04 3.46 1.46
C ALA A 109 21.26 4.52 0.68
N PHE A 110 21.88 5.14 -0.33
CA PHE A 110 21.20 6.11 -1.20
C PHE A 110 20.02 5.47 -1.94
N VAL A 111 20.22 4.31 -2.59
CA VAL A 111 19.13 3.63 -3.31
C VAL A 111 18.03 3.16 -2.36
N LEU A 112 18.39 2.68 -1.15
CA LEU A 112 17.42 2.31 -0.13
C LEU A 112 16.55 3.49 0.30
N LEU A 113 17.17 4.65 0.57
CA LEU A 113 16.47 5.88 0.96
C LEU A 113 15.62 6.43 -0.20
N LEU A 114 16.13 6.35 -1.43
CA LEU A 114 15.35 6.75 -2.62
C LEU A 114 14.12 5.84 -2.77
N ALA A 115 14.25 4.53 -2.61
CA ALA A 115 13.14 3.60 -2.63
C ALA A 115 12.16 3.86 -1.46
N ALA A 116 12.66 4.19 -0.27
CA ALA A 116 11.86 4.54 0.88
C ALA A 116 11.02 5.80 0.61
N ILE A 117 11.65 6.89 0.16
CA ILE A 117 10.95 8.15 -0.12
C ILE A 117 9.94 7.97 -1.26
N THR A 118 10.32 7.25 -2.33
CA THR A 118 9.43 6.96 -3.46
C THR A 118 8.21 6.16 -3.02
N SER A 119 8.37 5.16 -2.15
CA SER A 119 7.26 4.32 -1.69
C SER A 119 6.42 4.96 -0.57
N ALA A 120 6.86 6.08 -0.01
CA ALA A 120 6.23 6.70 1.17
C ALA A 120 4.76 7.14 0.95
N VAL A 121 4.36 7.38 -0.29
CA VAL A 121 2.96 7.70 -0.66
C VAL A 121 1.97 6.55 -0.36
N TYR A 122 2.49 5.33 -0.20
CA TYR A 122 1.70 4.11 -0.01
C TYR A 122 1.56 3.72 1.47
N TRP A 123 2.35 4.31 2.36
CA TRP A 123 2.43 3.86 3.74
C TRP A 123 1.27 4.39 4.56
N SER A 124 0.27 3.55 4.78
CA SER A 124 -0.87 3.81 5.67
C SER A 124 -1.21 2.54 6.45
N ALA A 125 -1.96 2.68 7.55
CA ALA A 125 -2.40 1.57 8.39
C ALA A 125 -3.58 0.82 7.72
N ARG A 126 -3.31 0.24 6.55
CA ARG A 126 -4.24 -0.55 5.73
C ARG A 126 -3.58 -1.89 5.35
N PRO A 127 -4.33 -2.92 4.98
CA PRO A 127 -3.81 -4.24 4.60
C PRO A 127 -2.73 -4.22 3.51
N GLN A 128 -2.71 -3.21 2.65
CA GLN A 128 -1.70 -3.05 1.60
C GLN A 128 -0.27 -3.00 2.13
N ILE A 129 -0.04 -2.58 3.37
CA ILE A 129 1.31 -2.49 3.95
C ILE A 129 1.97 -3.87 4.09
N PHE A 130 1.17 -4.92 4.29
CA PHE A 130 1.65 -6.30 4.27
C PHE A 130 2.08 -6.74 2.87
N SER A 131 1.35 -6.29 1.82
CA SER A 131 1.76 -6.53 0.43
C SER A 131 3.11 -5.89 0.11
N PHE A 132 3.41 -4.72 0.67
CA PHE A 132 4.70 -4.08 0.53
C PHE A 132 5.85 -4.96 1.08
N ALA A 133 5.68 -5.51 2.29
CA ALA A 133 6.65 -6.42 2.89
C ALA A 133 6.76 -7.76 2.13
N LEU A 134 5.64 -8.33 1.71
CA LEU A 134 5.60 -9.59 0.98
C LEU A 134 6.17 -9.47 -0.44
N THR A 135 6.01 -8.33 -1.12
CA THR A 135 6.68 -8.03 -2.39
C THR A 135 8.21 -8.11 -2.22
N ALA A 136 8.76 -7.49 -1.17
CA ALA A 136 10.19 -7.54 -0.88
C ALA A 136 10.65 -8.97 -0.54
N ALA A 137 9.83 -9.73 0.20
CA ALA A 137 10.11 -11.14 0.51
C ALA A 137 10.13 -12.02 -0.75
N PHE A 138 9.17 -11.84 -1.66
CA PHE A 138 9.15 -12.53 -2.96
C PHE A 138 10.39 -12.22 -3.79
N LEU A 139 10.75 -10.93 -3.90
CA LEU A 139 11.97 -10.50 -4.60
C LEU A 139 13.21 -11.14 -4.00
N LEU A 140 13.34 -11.16 -2.68
CA LEU A 140 14.47 -11.78 -2.00
C LEU A 140 14.56 -13.28 -2.32
N VAL A 141 13.44 -14.00 -2.28
CA VAL A 141 13.42 -15.44 -2.61
C VAL A 141 13.79 -15.65 -4.07
N LEU A 142 13.20 -14.90 -5.02
CA LEU A 142 13.46 -15.04 -6.45
C LEU A 142 14.91 -14.71 -6.81
N GLU A 143 15.48 -13.61 -6.30
CA GLU A 143 16.86 -13.23 -6.57
C GLU A 143 17.88 -14.21 -5.96
N THR A 144 17.65 -14.65 -4.71
CA THR A 144 18.55 -15.62 -4.06
C THR A 144 18.43 -17.01 -4.67
N TRP A 145 17.26 -17.40 -5.15
CA TRP A 145 17.07 -18.65 -5.88
C TRP A 145 17.80 -18.62 -7.24
N ARG A 146 17.67 -17.55 -8.00
CA ARG A 146 18.40 -17.36 -9.27
C ARG A 146 19.92 -17.38 -9.10
N ALA A 147 20.42 -16.93 -7.96
CA ALA A 147 21.84 -17.01 -7.62
C ALA A 147 22.36 -18.42 -7.26
N GLY A 148 21.54 -19.46 -7.44
CA GLY A 148 21.93 -20.88 -7.23
C GLY A 148 21.25 -21.57 -6.04
N GLY A 149 20.26 -20.95 -5.42
CA GLY A 149 19.53 -21.50 -4.26
C GLY A 149 18.24 -22.25 -4.65
N ILE A 150 18.28 -23.24 -5.53
CA ILE A 150 17.12 -23.94 -6.11
C ILE A 150 16.04 -24.36 -5.09
N ARG A 151 16.40 -24.72 -3.87
CA ARG A 151 15.43 -25.16 -2.85
C ARG A 151 14.55 -24.03 -2.30
N ARG A 152 14.94 -22.77 -2.47
CA ARG A 152 14.24 -21.61 -1.86
C ARG A 152 12.95 -21.24 -2.60
N VAL A 153 12.79 -21.58 -3.87
CA VAL A 153 11.59 -21.27 -4.66
C VAL A 153 10.31 -21.87 -4.03
N TRP A 154 10.43 -22.96 -3.29
CA TRP A 154 9.31 -23.62 -2.60
C TRP A 154 8.75 -22.84 -1.41
N VAL A 155 9.40 -21.77 -1.02
CA VAL A 155 8.88 -20.82 0.00
C VAL A 155 7.80 -19.93 -0.61
N LEU A 156 7.79 -19.69 -1.93
CA LEU A 156 6.85 -18.78 -2.59
C LEU A 156 5.39 -19.20 -2.42
N PRO A 157 4.96 -20.47 -2.56
CA PRO A 157 3.59 -20.88 -2.29
C PRO A 157 3.15 -20.63 -0.83
N VAL A 158 4.06 -20.79 0.14
CA VAL A 158 3.77 -20.50 1.56
C VAL A 158 3.55 -19.01 1.78
N LEU A 159 4.43 -18.17 1.21
CA LEU A 159 4.26 -16.71 1.24
C LEU A 159 2.98 -16.30 0.50
N MET A 160 2.63 -16.97 -0.59
CA MET A 160 1.39 -16.71 -1.34
C MET A 160 0.15 -17.03 -0.52
N ALA A 161 0.13 -18.16 0.20
CA ALA A 161 -0.96 -18.49 1.11
C ALA A 161 -1.14 -17.41 2.19
N LEU A 162 -0.03 -16.96 2.80
CA LEU A 162 -0.07 -15.86 3.77
C LEU A 162 -0.58 -14.57 3.12
N TRP A 163 -0.09 -14.24 1.93
CA TRP A 163 -0.45 -13.00 1.22
C TRP A 163 -1.91 -12.95 0.85
N ALA A 164 -2.46 -14.05 0.32
CA ALA A 164 -3.87 -14.15 -0.05
C ALA A 164 -4.83 -14.01 1.15
N ASN A 165 -4.36 -14.22 2.38
CA ASN A 165 -5.13 -14.00 3.60
C ASN A 165 -4.88 -12.62 4.26
N LEU A 166 -3.88 -11.87 3.79
CA LEU A 166 -3.56 -10.54 4.29
C LEU A 166 -4.07 -9.41 3.39
N HIS A 167 -4.04 -9.58 2.05
CA HIS A 167 -4.43 -8.52 1.12
C HIS A 167 -4.62 -9.01 -0.31
N GLY A 168 -5.55 -8.43 -1.05
CA GLY A 168 -5.79 -8.72 -2.48
C GLY A 168 -4.59 -8.44 -3.41
N GLY A 169 -3.56 -7.75 -2.92
CA GLY A 169 -2.30 -7.51 -3.63
C GLY A 169 -1.44 -8.75 -3.90
N PHE A 170 -1.87 -9.96 -3.53
CA PHE A 170 -1.17 -11.21 -3.84
C PHE A 170 -0.99 -11.43 -5.37
N ALA A 171 -1.79 -10.78 -6.21
CA ALA A 171 -1.61 -10.76 -7.67
C ALA A 171 -0.20 -10.29 -8.09
N ILE A 172 0.44 -9.40 -7.31
CA ILE A 172 1.81 -8.95 -7.53
C ILE A 172 2.82 -10.10 -7.45
N GLY A 173 2.57 -11.08 -6.58
CA GLY A 173 3.38 -12.29 -6.50
C GLY A 173 3.36 -13.09 -7.80
N PHE A 174 2.18 -13.25 -8.43
CA PHE A 174 2.05 -13.87 -9.76
C PHE A 174 2.71 -13.03 -10.85
N LEU A 175 2.59 -11.70 -10.79
CA LEU A 175 3.26 -10.82 -11.74
C LEU A 175 4.80 -10.94 -11.64
N LEU A 176 5.35 -11.02 -10.44
CA LEU A 176 6.79 -11.27 -10.24
C LEU A 176 7.20 -12.62 -10.81
N LEU A 177 6.46 -13.70 -10.51
CA LEU A 177 6.71 -15.03 -11.10
C LEU A 177 6.69 -14.97 -12.62
N PHE A 178 5.72 -14.28 -13.21
CA PHE A 178 5.64 -14.08 -14.66
C PHE A 178 6.85 -13.33 -15.21
N VAL A 179 7.29 -12.24 -14.57
CA VAL A 179 8.46 -11.43 -14.98
C VAL A 179 9.74 -12.30 -14.98
N TYR A 180 9.93 -13.13 -13.96
CA TYR A 180 11.10 -14.02 -13.88
C TYR A 180 11.03 -15.15 -14.92
N LEU A 181 9.85 -15.73 -15.15
CA LEU A 181 9.63 -16.75 -16.17
C LEU A 181 9.85 -16.16 -17.58
N ALA A 182 9.29 -15.01 -17.88
CA ALA A 182 9.49 -14.32 -19.15
C ALA A 182 10.96 -14.00 -19.38
N GLY A 183 11.67 -13.50 -18.36
CA GLY A 183 13.10 -13.26 -18.42
C GLY A 183 13.91 -14.53 -18.73
N ALA A 184 13.61 -15.64 -18.07
CA ALA A 184 14.27 -16.93 -18.30
C ALA A 184 14.00 -17.47 -19.74
N LEU A 185 12.77 -17.31 -20.24
CA LEU A 185 12.41 -17.71 -21.60
C LEU A 185 13.10 -16.87 -22.67
N ILE A 186 13.24 -15.54 -22.44
CA ILE A 186 13.96 -14.65 -23.36
C ILE A 186 15.46 -14.99 -23.33
N GLU A 187 16.05 -15.27 -22.20
CA GLU A 187 17.46 -15.75 -22.09
C GLU A 187 17.65 -17.04 -22.85
N LEU A 188 16.76 -18.04 -22.68
CA LEU A 188 16.77 -19.28 -23.44
C LEU A 188 16.72 -19.03 -24.96
N GLY A 189 15.77 -18.18 -25.42
CA GLY A 189 15.65 -17.83 -26.83
C GLY A 189 16.88 -17.12 -27.39
N ARG A 190 17.51 -16.24 -26.62
CA ARG A 190 18.76 -15.55 -27.03
C ARG A 190 19.93 -16.53 -27.16
N GLU A 191 20.09 -17.45 -26.23
CA GLU A 191 21.14 -18.47 -26.29
C GLU A 191 20.96 -19.39 -27.52
N ALA A 192 19.74 -19.83 -27.79
CA ALA A 192 19.43 -20.69 -28.93
C ALA A 192 19.50 -19.98 -30.30
N LEU A 193 19.03 -18.72 -30.39
CA LEU A 193 18.94 -18.01 -31.68
C LEU A 193 20.20 -17.22 -32.03
N PHE A 194 20.92 -16.69 -31.05
CA PHE A 194 22.03 -15.75 -31.23
C PHE A 194 23.33 -16.22 -30.55
N GLY A 195 23.26 -17.18 -29.61
CA GLY A 195 24.40 -17.69 -28.87
C GLY A 195 25.14 -18.83 -29.55
N GLY A 196 24.63 -19.33 -30.67
CA GLY A 196 25.22 -20.49 -31.39
C GLY A 196 25.09 -21.82 -30.62
N VAL A 197 24.25 -21.87 -29.60
CA VAL A 197 23.99 -23.06 -28.77
C VAL A 197 22.77 -23.80 -29.33
N ALA A 198 22.86 -25.15 -29.44
CA ALA A 198 21.69 -25.92 -29.85
C ALA A 198 20.54 -25.73 -28.85
N LEU A 199 19.29 -25.66 -29.34
CA LEU A 199 18.12 -25.44 -28.49
C LEU A 199 18.02 -26.47 -27.35
N GLN A 200 18.41 -27.72 -27.61
CA GLN A 200 18.40 -28.79 -26.61
C GLN A 200 19.39 -28.52 -25.46
N ASP A 201 20.54 -27.96 -25.77
CA ASP A 201 21.58 -27.64 -24.77
C ASP A 201 21.18 -26.38 -23.98
N ALA A 202 20.70 -25.33 -24.65
CA ALA A 202 20.14 -24.16 -24.02
C ALA A 202 18.98 -24.50 -23.08
N TRP A 203 18.05 -25.38 -23.53
CA TRP A 203 16.95 -25.91 -22.70
C TRP A 203 17.49 -26.67 -21.50
N SER A 204 18.47 -27.56 -21.67
CA SER A 204 19.06 -28.33 -20.58
C SER A 204 19.65 -27.46 -19.48
N GLY A 205 20.23 -26.30 -19.86
CA GLY A 205 20.76 -25.29 -18.93
C GLY A 205 19.67 -24.54 -18.16
N LYS A 206 18.51 -24.27 -18.77
CA LYS A 206 17.44 -23.43 -18.22
C LYS A 206 16.24 -24.19 -17.67
N ARG A 207 16.08 -25.47 -18.00
CA ARG A 207 14.88 -26.26 -17.66
C ARG A 207 14.54 -26.27 -16.17
N ALA A 208 15.54 -26.39 -15.30
CA ALA A 208 15.30 -26.42 -13.85
C ALA A 208 14.76 -25.07 -13.34
N GLU A 209 15.25 -23.98 -13.92
CA GLU A 209 14.79 -22.63 -13.63
C GLU A 209 13.34 -22.43 -14.10
N ILE A 210 13.04 -22.74 -15.36
CA ILE A 210 11.71 -22.56 -15.96
C ILE A 210 10.68 -23.47 -15.26
N LEU A 211 10.98 -24.76 -15.11
CA LEU A 211 10.06 -25.69 -14.46
C LEU A 211 9.84 -25.39 -12.98
N GLY A 212 10.89 -24.90 -12.28
CA GLY A 212 10.77 -24.45 -10.89
C GLY A 212 9.83 -23.25 -10.74
N LEU A 213 9.91 -22.26 -11.64
CA LEU A 213 9.01 -21.10 -11.64
C LEU A 213 7.57 -21.49 -11.98
N VAL A 214 7.38 -22.35 -12.99
CA VAL A 214 6.05 -22.84 -13.36
C VAL A 214 5.42 -23.63 -12.20
N ALA A 215 6.18 -24.53 -11.59
CA ALA A 215 5.68 -25.32 -10.46
C ALA A 215 5.37 -24.42 -9.24
N ALA A 216 6.23 -23.44 -8.93
CA ALA A 216 5.97 -22.45 -7.87
C ALA A 216 4.70 -21.64 -8.17
N GLY A 217 4.47 -21.25 -9.44
CA GLY A 217 3.27 -20.54 -9.86
C GLY A 217 2.01 -21.36 -9.67
N LEU A 218 2.01 -22.63 -10.12
CA LEU A 218 0.88 -23.55 -9.96
C LEU A 218 0.58 -23.83 -8.49
N LEU A 219 1.60 -24.09 -7.68
CA LEU A 219 1.43 -24.32 -6.25
C LEU A 219 0.97 -23.04 -5.53
N SER A 220 1.42 -21.86 -5.98
CA SER A 220 0.93 -20.58 -5.47
C SER A 220 -0.56 -20.39 -5.79
N ALA A 221 -1.01 -20.77 -6.97
CA ALA A 221 -2.44 -20.74 -7.32
C ALA A 221 -3.27 -21.67 -6.42
N VAL A 222 -2.78 -22.87 -6.13
CA VAL A 222 -3.41 -23.77 -5.15
C VAL A 222 -3.40 -23.14 -3.75
N ALA A 223 -2.30 -22.51 -3.37
CA ALA A 223 -2.12 -21.90 -2.06
C ALA A 223 -3.08 -20.71 -1.81
N VAL A 224 -3.46 -19.94 -2.84
CA VAL A 224 -4.51 -18.90 -2.75
C VAL A 224 -5.84 -19.51 -2.30
N GLY A 225 -6.16 -20.75 -2.73
CA GLY A 225 -7.36 -21.47 -2.31
C GLY A 225 -7.43 -21.82 -0.82
N LEU A 226 -6.35 -21.61 -0.05
CA LEU A 226 -6.35 -21.76 1.42
C LEU A 226 -6.99 -20.54 2.14
N ASN A 227 -7.38 -19.50 1.40
CA ASN A 227 -8.21 -18.44 1.94
C ASN A 227 -9.61 -18.99 2.31
N PRO A 228 -10.28 -18.51 3.38
CA PRO A 228 -11.64 -18.93 3.77
C PRO A 228 -12.69 -18.85 2.65
N HIS A 229 -12.53 -17.92 1.70
CA HIS A 229 -13.38 -17.82 0.53
C HIS A 229 -12.99 -18.80 -0.59
N GLY A 230 -11.94 -19.60 -0.41
CA GLY A 230 -11.51 -20.63 -1.33
C GLY A 230 -10.90 -20.14 -2.65
N PRO A 231 -10.90 -20.98 -3.71
CA PRO A 231 -10.21 -20.69 -4.97
C PRO A 231 -10.81 -19.53 -5.78
N VAL A 232 -12.02 -19.07 -5.45
CA VAL A 232 -12.63 -17.89 -6.09
C VAL A 232 -11.78 -16.63 -5.89
N MET A 233 -10.93 -16.61 -4.85
CA MET A 233 -9.98 -15.52 -4.60
C MET A 233 -9.01 -15.29 -5.76
N LEU A 234 -8.72 -16.28 -6.60
CA LEU A 234 -7.93 -16.08 -7.82
C LEU A 234 -8.57 -15.06 -8.79
N LEU A 235 -9.88 -14.90 -8.72
CA LEU A 235 -10.63 -13.94 -9.55
C LEU A 235 -10.74 -12.54 -8.90
N TYR A 236 -10.47 -12.43 -7.60
CA TYR A 236 -10.62 -11.18 -6.85
C TYR A 236 -9.84 -9.98 -7.46
N PRO A 237 -8.56 -10.10 -7.86
CA PRO A 237 -7.84 -8.99 -8.47
C PRO A 237 -8.46 -8.50 -9.78
N PHE A 238 -9.02 -9.40 -10.58
CA PHE A 238 -9.67 -9.07 -11.86
C PHE A 238 -11.01 -8.38 -11.64
N ARG A 239 -11.79 -8.85 -10.66
CA ARG A 239 -13.06 -8.21 -10.27
C ARG A 239 -12.81 -6.78 -9.78
N THR A 240 -11.82 -6.56 -8.91
CA THR A 240 -11.48 -5.23 -8.39
C THR A 240 -11.06 -4.26 -9.51
N VAL A 241 -10.22 -4.70 -10.45
CA VAL A 241 -9.78 -3.84 -11.57
C VAL A 241 -10.91 -3.54 -12.55
N SER A 242 -11.96 -4.38 -12.62
CA SER A 242 -13.09 -4.17 -13.54
C SER A 242 -14.11 -3.13 -13.08
N ILE A 243 -14.00 -2.60 -11.85
CA ILE A 243 -14.90 -1.56 -11.33
C ILE A 243 -14.52 -0.21 -11.96
N GLY A 244 -15.42 0.34 -12.81
CA GLY A 244 -15.13 1.56 -13.59
C GLY A 244 -14.99 2.79 -12.71
N VAL A 245 -15.84 2.97 -11.72
CA VAL A 245 -15.80 4.10 -10.76
C VAL A 245 -14.47 4.21 -10.02
N LEU A 246 -13.78 3.08 -9.74
CA LEU A 246 -12.44 3.11 -9.14
C LEU A 246 -11.44 3.90 -10.00
N GLN A 247 -11.46 3.69 -11.31
CA GLN A 247 -10.52 4.32 -12.23
C GLN A 247 -10.83 5.79 -12.45
N ASP A 248 -12.12 6.15 -12.46
CA ASP A 248 -12.57 7.50 -12.81
C ASP A 248 -12.51 8.48 -11.63
N TYR A 249 -12.76 8.01 -10.40
CA TYR A 249 -12.97 8.91 -9.25
C TYR A 249 -12.00 8.66 -8.09
N ILE A 250 -11.40 7.47 -7.94
CA ILE A 250 -10.48 7.18 -6.84
C ILE A 250 -9.06 7.59 -7.22
N GLN A 251 -8.53 8.64 -6.57
CA GLN A 251 -7.26 9.27 -6.90
C GLN A 251 -6.08 8.30 -6.96
N GLU A 252 -6.02 7.28 -6.10
CA GLU A 252 -4.92 6.31 -6.09
C GLU A 252 -4.90 5.39 -7.33
N TRP A 253 -6.02 5.28 -8.08
CA TRP A 253 -6.13 4.52 -9.33
C TRP A 253 -5.82 5.37 -10.57
N GLN A 254 -5.76 6.68 -10.41
CA GLN A 254 -5.42 7.61 -11.49
C GLN A 254 -3.91 7.73 -11.69
N SER A 255 -3.51 8.23 -12.85
CA SER A 255 -2.12 8.57 -13.13
C SER A 255 -1.62 9.62 -12.14
N PRO A 256 -0.38 9.47 -11.62
CA PRO A 256 0.17 10.36 -10.62
C PRO A 256 0.33 11.80 -11.16
N ASP A 257 -0.06 12.77 -10.35
CA ASP A 257 0.17 14.18 -10.61
C ASP A 257 1.59 14.58 -10.14
N PHE A 258 2.51 14.78 -11.09
CA PHE A 258 3.91 15.13 -10.79
C PHE A 258 4.11 16.57 -10.31
N HIS A 259 3.08 17.41 -10.27
CA HIS A 259 3.15 18.71 -9.59
C HIS A 259 3.11 18.57 -8.06
N ARG A 260 2.63 17.45 -7.56
CA ARG A 260 2.62 17.14 -6.13
C ARG A 260 4.00 16.65 -5.67
N LEU A 261 4.54 17.29 -4.62
CA LEU A 261 5.90 17.02 -4.13
C LEU A 261 6.09 15.57 -3.66
N GLU A 262 5.07 14.96 -3.08
CA GLU A 262 5.10 13.58 -2.59
C GLU A 262 5.25 12.54 -3.71
N VAL A 263 4.92 12.88 -4.95
CA VAL A 263 5.03 11.99 -6.11
C VAL A 263 6.35 12.18 -6.86
N GLN A 264 7.00 13.33 -6.73
CA GLN A 264 8.24 13.65 -7.43
C GLN A 264 9.38 12.62 -7.22
N PRO A 265 9.57 12.00 -6.03
CA PRO A 265 10.57 10.96 -5.86
C PRO A 265 10.44 9.80 -6.84
N PHE A 266 9.21 9.45 -7.26
CA PHE A 266 8.98 8.45 -8.29
C PHE A 266 9.54 8.90 -9.65
N LEU A 267 9.28 10.13 -10.07
CA LEU A 267 9.84 10.69 -11.31
C LEU A 267 11.37 10.64 -11.28
N TRP A 268 11.98 11.08 -10.18
CA TRP A 268 13.45 11.08 -10.06
C TRP A 268 14.03 9.67 -10.05
N MET A 269 13.39 8.72 -9.36
CA MET A 269 13.84 7.32 -9.36
C MET A 269 13.73 6.69 -10.76
N LEU A 270 12.68 7.01 -11.51
CA LEU A 270 12.48 6.58 -12.90
C LEU A 270 13.58 7.13 -13.82
N LEU A 271 13.83 8.45 -13.77
CA LEU A 271 14.82 9.11 -14.61
C LEU A 271 16.25 8.65 -14.26
N LEU A 272 16.59 8.59 -12.97
CA LEU A 272 17.89 8.09 -12.51
C LEU A 272 18.06 6.61 -12.88
N GLY A 273 17.01 5.80 -12.73
CA GLY A 273 17.03 4.41 -13.14
C GLY A 273 17.32 4.26 -14.63
N ALA A 274 16.57 4.96 -15.48
CA ALA A 274 16.81 4.96 -16.92
C ALA A 274 18.24 5.41 -17.28
N LEU A 275 18.74 6.47 -16.63
CA LEU A 275 20.08 7.00 -16.85
C LEU A 275 21.16 5.95 -16.47
N VAL A 276 21.05 5.32 -15.31
CA VAL A 276 22.07 4.32 -14.90
C VAL A 276 22.01 3.07 -15.76
N PHE A 277 20.83 2.66 -16.24
CA PHE A 277 20.73 1.58 -17.23
C PHE A 277 21.43 1.97 -18.56
N ALA A 278 21.27 3.21 -19.03
CA ALA A 278 21.92 3.69 -20.26
C ALA A 278 23.44 3.74 -20.12
N LEU A 279 23.96 4.25 -18.99
CA LEU A 279 25.39 4.45 -18.76
C LEU A 279 26.14 3.20 -18.26
N SER A 280 25.43 2.18 -17.80
CA SER A 280 26.03 0.97 -17.23
C SER A 280 26.70 0.12 -18.30
N THR A 281 27.92 -0.33 -17.98
CA THR A 281 28.69 -1.30 -18.79
C THR A 281 28.32 -2.74 -18.48
N ARG A 282 27.53 -3.00 -17.43
CA ARG A 282 27.07 -4.36 -17.08
C ARG A 282 26.02 -4.87 -18.07
N PRO A 283 26.05 -6.19 -18.37
CA PRO A 283 24.99 -6.80 -19.19
C PRO A 283 23.62 -6.59 -18.54
N LYS A 284 22.64 -6.11 -19.32
CA LYS A 284 21.25 -5.95 -18.91
C LYS A 284 20.56 -7.30 -19.00
N ARG A 285 20.01 -7.79 -17.91
CA ARG A 285 19.23 -9.03 -17.88
C ARG A 285 17.81 -8.74 -18.38
N PRO A 286 17.21 -9.61 -19.20
CA PRO A 286 15.81 -9.43 -19.63
C PRO A 286 14.85 -9.25 -18.45
N THR A 287 15.00 -10.04 -17.38
CA THR A 287 14.20 -9.90 -16.16
C THR A 287 14.26 -8.49 -15.56
N GLU A 288 15.46 -7.87 -15.49
CA GLU A 288 15.64 -6.51 -14.96
C GLU A 288 14.93 -5.46 -15.80
N LEU A 289 14.99 -5.59 -17.12
CA LEU A 289 14.34 -4.67 -18.05
C LEU A 289 12.82 -4.81 -17.99
N ILE A 290 12.29 -6.05 -17.99
CA ILE A 290 10.86 -6.31 -17.91
C ILE A 290 10.33 -5.80 -16.57
N ALA A 291 11.03 -6.09 -15.46
CA ALA A 291 10.67 -5.63 -14.14
C ALA A 291 10.65 -4.08 -14.05
N PHE A 292 11.74 -3.42 -14.47
CA PHE A 292 11.85 -1.97 -14.43
C PHE A 292 10.78 -1.29 -15.28
N LEU A 293 10.65 -1.68 -16.57
CA LEU A 293 9.71 -1.06 -17.50
C LEU A 293 8.25 -1.40 -17.17
N GLY A 294 7.96 -2.65 -16.80
CA GLY A 294 6.61 -3.10 -16.45
C GLY A 294 6.07 -2.40 -15.20
N PHE A 295 6.86 -2.38 -14.12
CA PHE A 295 6.43 -1.70 -12.89
C PHE A 295 6.47 -0.17 -13.02
N ALA A 296 7.36 0.40 -13.88
CA ALA A 296 7.31 1.81 -14.24
C ALA A 296 5.99 2.17 -14.94
N ALA A 297 5.60 1.39 -15.94
CA ALA A 297 4.33 1.57 -16.64
C ALA A 297 3.13 1.48 -15.68
N MET A 298 3.12 0.49 -14.78
CA MET A 298 2.07 0.36 -13.76
C MET A 298 2.03 1.59 -12.84
N GLY A 299 3.19 2.12 -12.40
CA GLY A 299 3.26 3.31 -11.56
C GLY A 299 2.83 4.59 -12.27
N LEU A 300 3.07 4.70 -13.58
CA LEU A 300 2.61 5.82 -14.40
C LEU A 300 1.11 5.78 -14.66
N LEU A 301 0.52 4.57 -14.75
CA LEU A 301 -0.92 4.39 -14.98
C LEU A 301 -1.74 4.57 -13.69
N ALA A 302 -1.19 4.17 -12.53
CA ALA A 302 -1.91 4.27 -11.25
C ALA A 302 -0.96 4.53 -10.09
N GLY A 303 -1.21 5.60 -9.34
CA GLY A 303 -0.36 6.08 -8.24
C GLY A 303 -0.08 5.02 -7.17
N ARG A 304 -1.04 4.13 -6.91
CA ARG A 304 -0.90 3.02 -5.96
C ARG A 304 0.25 2.04 -6.27
N ASN A 305 0.70 1.98 -7.53
CA ASN A 305 1.78 1.08 -7.95
C ASN A 305 3.17 1.70 -7.80
N ILE A 306 3.30 2.97 -7.44
CA ILE A 306 4.58 3.67 -7.25
C ILE A 306 5.46 2.94 -6.22
N ALA A 307 4.86 2.49 -5.12
CA ALA A 307 5.61 1.79 -4.07
C ALA A 307 6.15 0.43 -4.54
N LEU A 308 5.42 -0.26 -5.40
CA LEU A 308 5.85 -1.52 -6.00
C LEU A 308 7.02 -1.32 -6.95
N PHE A 309 6.94 -0.27 -7.80
CA PHE A 309 8.07 0.13 -8.64
C PHE A 309 9.32 0.41 -7.80
N ALA A 310 9.19 1.15 -6.69
CA ALA A 310 10.31 1.48 -5.83
C ALA A 310 11.04 0.24 -5.30
N LEU A 311 10.31 -0.79 -4.86
CA LEU A 311 10.90 -2.05 -4.39
C LEU A 311 11.53 -2.85 -5.54
N VAL A 312 10.79 -3.02 -6.64
CA VAL A 312 11.18 -3.92 -7.74
C VAL A 312 12.34 -3.34 -8.55
N ALA A 313 12.39 -2.02 -8.73
CA ALA A 313 13.45 -1.35 -9.48
C ALA A 313 14.75 -1.19 -8.67
N ALA A 314 14.69 -1.07 -7.35
CA ALA A 314 15.85 -0.73 -6.52
C ALA A 314 17.07 -1.68 -6.69
N PRO A 315 16.93 -3.02 -6.76
CA PRO A 315 18.07 -3.92 -6.96
C PRO A 315 18.79 -3.67 -8.29
N SER A 316 18.04 -3.53 -9.39
CA SER A 316 18.60 -3.27 -10.71
C SER A 316 19.22 -1.87 -10.80
N VAL A 317 18.59 -0.85 -10.21
CA VAL A 317 19.14 0.51 -10.11
C VAL A 317 20.47 0.50 -9.36
N ALA A 318 20.55 -0.16 -8.19
CA ALA A 318 21.79 -0.27 -7.41
C ALA A 318 22.90 -0.97 -8.21
N ARG A 319 22.57 -2.08 -8.88
CA ARG A 319 23.53 -2.87 -9.68
C ARG A 319 24.10 -2.05 -10.84
N HIS A 320 23.27 -1.36 -11.58
CA HIS A 320 23.69 -0.56 -12.73
C HIS A 320 24.35 0.75 -12.32
N ALA A 321 23.89 1.41 -11.24
CA ALA A 321 24.52 2.60 -10.69
C ALA A 321 25.96 2.32 -10.20
N GLY A 322 26.20 1.16 -9.60
CA GLY A 322 27.55 0.76 -9.18
C GLY A 322 28.57 0.78 -10.32
N SER A 323 28.16 0.32 -11.51
CA SER A 323 29.00 0.34 -12.72
C SER A 323 29.08 1.74 -13.34
N ALA A 324 27.97 2.44 -13.48
CA ALA A 324 27.92 3.76 -14.08
C ALA A 324 28.74 4.82 -13.30
N LEU A 325 28.76 4.70 -11.96
CA LEU A 325 29.44 5.63 -11.07
C LEU A 325 30.89 5.20 -10.73
N GLU A 326 31.37 4.08 -11.24
CA GLU A 326 32.73 3.59 -10.93
C GLU A 326 33.85 4.62 -11.23
N PRO A 327 33.84 5.38 -12.34
CA PRO A 327 34.84 6.41 -12.59
C PRO A 327 34.85 7.50 -11.50
N ILE A 328 33.66 7.93 -11.04
CA ILE A 328 33.51 8.97 -10.02
C ILE A 328 33.97 8.45 -8.65
N THR A 329 33.61 7.22 -8.31
CA THR A 329 34.00 6.60 -7.02
C THR A 329 35.50 6.37 -6.92
N ARG A 330 36.17 6.03 -8.01
CA ARG A 330 37.61 5.94 -8.09
C ARG A 330 38.28 7.30 -7.85
N TRP A 331 37.73 8.40 -8.38
CA TRP A 331 38.26 9.74 -8.16
C TRP A 331 38.11 10.18 -6.71
N ILE A 332 36.95 9.94 -6.06
CA ILE A 332 36.69 10.30 -4.66
C ILE A 332 37.62 9.53 -3.69
N ARG A 333 37.95 8.28 -3.97
CA ARG A 333 38.84 7.43 -3.12
C ARG A 333 40.29 7.93 -3.03
N ARG A 334 40.67 8.94 -3.82
CA ARG A 334 42.02 9.57 -3.79
C ARG A 334 42.19 10.59 -2.66
N GLY A 335 41.19 10.79 -1.80
CA GLY A 335 41.24 11.70 -0.64
C GLY A 335 42.20 11.22 0.44
N LYS A 336 42.68 12.18 1.30
CA LYS A 336 43.58 11.88 2.42
C LYS A 336 42.87 11.05 3.48
N ASP A 337 43.58 10.09 4.06
CA ASP A 337 43.11 9.26 5.16
C ASP A 337 42.92 10.11 6.43
N VAL A 338 41.77 10.01 7.05
CA VAL A 338 41.46 10.61 8.34
C VAL A 338 42.07 9.73 9.46
N PRO A 339 42.74 10.29 10.47
CA PRO A 339 43.25 9.51 11.59
C PRO A 339 42.15 8.65 12.24
N ALA A 340 42.47 7.37 12.49
CA ALA A 340 41.47 6.38 12.94
C ALA A 340 40.73 6.78 14.24
N GLY A 341 41.41 7.48 15.15
CA GLY A 341 40.79 8.01 16.38
C GLY A 341 39.73 9.08 16.09
N ALA A 342 40.09 10.07 15.26
CA ALA A 342 39.17 11.14 14.84
C ALA A 342 37.97 10.59 14.04
N ALA A 343 38.22 9.65 13.14
CA ALA A 343 37.15 8.99 12.38
C ALA A 343 36.18 8.22 13.30
N ARG A 344 36.70 7.51 14.34
CA ARG A 344 35.84 6.81 15.31
C ARG A 344 34.98 7.78 16.11
N LEU A 345 35.58 8.88 16.62
CA LEU A 345 34.85 9.89 17.37
C LEU A 345 33.75 10.52 16.51
N LEU A 346 34.10 11.00 15.31
CA LEU A 346 33.14 11.59 14.37
C LEU A 346 31.98 10.63 14.05
N ASN A 347 32.30 9.38 13.70
CA ASN A 347 31.28 8.38 13.37
C ASN A 347 30.36 8.08 14.55
N THR A 348 30.90 8.06 15.79
CA THR A 348 30.07 7.82 16.98
C THR A 348 29.20 9.02 17.27
N THR A 349 29.73 10.24 17.16
CA THR A 349 28.96 11.48 17.33
C THR A 349 27.83 11.56 16.31
N LEU A 350 28.09 11.32 15.03
CA LEU A 350 27.07 11.33 13.98
C LEU A 350 25.98 10.27 14.22
N PHE A 351 26.37 9.07 14.69
CA PHE A 351 25.40 8.04 15.03
C PHE A 351 24.52 8.45 16.20
N VAL A 352 25.08 9.02 17.27
CA VAL A 352 24.31 9.50 18.44
C VAL A 352 23.34 10.60 18.02
N LEU A 353 23.81 11.57 17.24
CA LEU A 353 22.95 12.66 16.74
C LEU A 353 21.81 12.13 15.86
N ALA A 354 22.10 11.20 14.95
CA ALA A 354 21.08 10.57 14.12
C ALA A 354 20.08 9.76 14.96
N LEU A 355 20.56 9.05 15.99
CA LEU A 355 19.69 8.29 16.90
C LEU A 355 18.76 9.22 17.70
N LEU A 356 19.29 10.31 18.23
CA LEU A 356 18.49 11.31 18.98
C LEU A 356 17.45 11.97 18.06
N ALA A 357 17.83 12.36 16.86
CA ALA A 357 16.92 12.93 15.87
C ALA A 357 15.82 11.93 15.46
N ALA A 358 16.19 10.68 15.21
CA ALA A 358 15.22 9.62 14.91
C ALA A 358 14.29 9.35 16.09
N ALA A 359 14.82 9.27 17.31
CA ALA A 359 14.01 9.07 18.52
C ALA A 359 12.98 10.20 18.72
N LEU A 360 13.40 11.47 18.56
CA LEU A 360 12.50 12.60 18.63
C LEU A 360 11.41 12.56 17.55
N LYS A 361 11.80 12.27 16.28
CA LYS A 361 10.85 12.16 15.16
C LYS A 361 9.85 11.02 15.35
N ILE A 362 10.29 9.88 15.93
CA ILE A 362 9.45 8.73 16.20
C ILE A 362 8.50 9.01 17.38
N ALA A 363 8.95 9.69 18.43
CA ALA A 363 8.16 9.93 19.62
C ALA A 363 6.89 10.77 19.35
N LEU A 364 6.97 11.74 18.44
CA LEU A 364 5.85 12.65 18.12
C LEU A 364 4.59 11.92 17.62
N PRO A 365 4.65 11.05 16.58
CA PRO A 365 3.48 10.34 16.06
C PRO A 365 2.95 9.25 17.02
N LEU A 366 3.66 8.94 18.10
CA LEU A 366 3.20 7.99 19.10
C LEU A 366 2.34 8.66 20.19
N GLY A 367 2.35 10.00 20.25
CA GLY A 367 1.55 10.76 21.20
C GLY A 367 0.05 10.67 20.90
N SER A 368 -0.78 10.39 21.91
CA SER A 368 -2.24 10.27 21.76
C SER A 368 -2.88 11.57 21.29
N GLN A 369 -2.45 12.72 21.84
CA GLN A 369 -2.97 14.02 21.43
C GLN A 369 -2.68 14.36 19.96
N VAL A 370 -1.47 14.06 19.49
CA VAL A 370 -1.08 14.29 18.08
C VAL A 370 -1.93 13.47 17.14
N ASN A 371 -2.21 12.21 17.47
CA ASN A 371 -3.08 11.35 16.67
C ASN A 371 -4.54 11.83 16.74
N ALA A 372 -5.06 12.16 17.91
CA ALA A 372 -6.43 12.65 18.07
C ALA A 372 -6.68 13.94 17.26
N GLN A 373 -5.74 14.90 17.33
CA GLN A 373 -5.82 16.12 16.56
C GLN A 373 -5.80 15.82 15.04
N ALA A 374 -4.84 15.03 14.57
CA ALA A 374 -4.71 14.74 13.14
C ALA A 374 -5.92 13.96 12.58
N ILE A 375 -6.57 13.15 13.40
CA ILE A 375 -7.82 12.47 13.04
C ILE A 375 -8.97 13.48 13.03
N GLY A 376 -9.09 14.34 14.05
CA GLY A 376 -10.09 15.40 14.08
C GLY A 376 -9.97 16.38 12.91
N ASP A 377 -8.77 16.64 12.40
CA ASP A 377 -8.54 17.47 11.21
C ASP A 377 -9.02 16.81 9.88
N ARG A 378 -9.33 15.50 9.89
CA ARG A 378 -9.66 14.72 8.69
C ARG A 378 -11.00 14.01 8.76
N GLN A 379 -11.44 13.64 9.95
CA GLN A 379 -12.67 12.87 10.19
C GLN A 379 -13.67 13.73 10.96
N PRO A 380 -14.98 13.58 10.74
CA PRO A 380 -16.01 14.41 11.35
C PRO A 380 -16.28 14.00 12.81
N VAL A 381 -15.24 14.05 13.65
CA VAL A 381 -15.25 13.53 15.02
C VAL A 381 -16.36 14.19 15.84
N ALA A 382 -16.42 15.53 15.83
CA ALA A 382 -17.38 16.28 16.63
C ALA A 382 -18.83 16.04 16.17
N ALA A 383 -19.09 15.99 14.86
CA ALA A 383 -20.41 15.68 14.31
C ALA A 383 -20.85 14.23 14.65
N VAL A 384 -19.92 13.27 14.60
CA VAL A 384 -20.18 11.87 14.97
C VAL A 384 -20.48 11.75 16.48
N ASP A 385 -19.74 12.45 17.33
CA ASP A 385 -20.01 12.50 18.76
C ASP A 385 -21.38 13.13 19.06
N TRP A 386 -21.73 14.21 18.34
CA TRP A 386 -23.05 14.82 18.43
C TRP A 386 -24.16 13.83 18.04
N ILE A 387 -24.02 13.08 16.91
CA ILE A 387 -24.98 12.05 16.50
C ILE A 387 -25.13 10.96 17.56
N ARG A 388 -24.05 10.51 18.18
CA ARG A 388 -24.05 9.49 19.22
C ARG A 388 -24.80 9.95 20.48
N GLU A 389 -24.68 11.24 20.84
CA GLU A 389 -25.32 11.84 22.01
C GLU A 389 -26.81 12.09 21.77
N HIS A 390 -27.18 12.68 20.62
CA HIS A 390 -28.56 13.13 20.34
C HIS A 390 -29.42 12.07 19.65
N ARG A 391 -28.81 11.05 19.04
CA ARG A 391 -29.48 9.92 18.37
C ARG A 391 -30.59 10.33 17.40
N PRO A 392 -30.35 11.26 16.45
CA PRO A 392 -31.35 11.65 15.49
C PRO A 392 -31.85 10.45 14.66
N PRO A 393 -33.13 10.46 14.18
CA PRO A 393 -33.67 9.34 13.42
C PRO A 393 -32.89 9.13 12.09
N GLY A 394 -32.47 7.87 11.82
CA GLY A 394 -31.90 7.44 10.54
C GLY A 394 -32.95 6.85 9.62
N PRO A 395 -32.57 6.25 8.47
CA PRO A 395 -31.23 5.94 7.99
C PRO A 395 -30.34 7.13 7.59
N LEU A 396 -29.01 6.88 7.61
CA LEU A 396 -27.97 7.88 7.38
C LEU A 396 -27.44 7.83 5.94
N PHE A 397 -27.39 8.99 5.26
CA PHE A 397 -26.56 9.25 4.08
C PHE A 397 -25.27 9.96 4.51
N ASN A 398 -24.12 9.51 4.05
CA ASN A 398 -22.84 10.04 4.50
C ASN A 398 -21.87 10.36 3.35
N SER A 399 -20.94 11.28 3.58
CA SER A 399 -19.78 11.47 2.71
C SER A 399 -18.97 10.17 2.59
N TYR A 400 -18.59 9.80 1.36
CA TYR A 400 -17.77 8.63 1.05
C TYR A 400 -16.44 8.63 1.83
N ASN A 401 -15.77 9.79 1.89
CA ASN A 401 -14.46 9.92 2.52
C ASN A 401 -14.47 9.63 4.02
N TRP A 402 -15.62 9.78 4.66
CA TRP A 402 -15.82 9.55 6.10
C TRP A 402 -16.46 8.21 6.42
N GLY A 403 -16.92 7.48 5.39
CA GLY A 403 -17.69 6.26 5.56
C GLY A 403 -17.02 5.24 6.46
N GLY A 404 -15.71 5.03 6.31
CA GLY A 404 -14.96 4.11 7.17
C GLY A 404 -14.97 4.53 8.64
N TYR A 405 -14.78 5.82 8.94
CA TYR A 405 -14.81 6.36 10.30
C TYR A 405 -16.22 6.28 10.92
N ILE A 406 -17.23 6.68 10.16
CA ILE A 406 -18.63 6.63 10.58
C ILE A 406 -19.05 5.20 10.90
N LEU A 407 -18.73 4.26 10.02
CA LEU A 407 -18.95 2.83 10.23
C LEU A 407 -18.33 2.34 11.54
N TRP A 408 -17.07 2.66 11.78
CA TRP A 408 -16.36 2.26 13.00
C TRP A 408 -16.97 2.87 14.25
N ALA A 409 -17.35 4.16 14.18
CA ALA A 409 -17.77 4.92 15.37
C ALA A 409 -19.26 4.75 15.70
N LEU A 410 -20.14 4.56 14.70
CA LEU A 410 -21.60 4.60 14.89
C LEU A 410 -22.29 3.23 14.71
N TYR A 411 -21.63 2.21 14.16
CA TYR A 411 -22.22 0.87 14.09
C TYR A 411 -22.35 0.26 15.51
N PRO A 412 -23.46 -0.45 15.87
CA PRO A 412 -24.57 -0.85 14.98
C PRO A 412 -25.74 0.14 14.90
N ASP A 413 -25.74 1.27 15.62
CA ASP A 413 -26.86 2.21 15.69
C ASP A 413 -27.15 2.84 14.33
N TYR A 414 -26.10 3.17 13.55
CA TYR A 414 -26.20 3.68 12.17
C TYR A 414 -25.34 2.85 11.23
N ARG A 415 -25.87 2.58 10.03
CA ARG A 415 -25.17 1.99 8.91
C ARG A 415 -24.79 3.06 7.90
N THR A 416 -23.63 2.93 7.28
CA THR A 416 -23.19 3.84 6.22
C THR A 416 -23.94 3.59 4.92
N PHE A 417 -24.21 4.64 4.15
CA PHE A 417 -24.73 4.50 2.80
C PHE A 417 -23.65 3.92 1.88
N VAL A 418 -22.44 4.51 1.92
CA VAL A 418 -21.22 4.02 1.26
C VAL A 418 -20.00 4.26 2.15
N ASP A 419 -18.94 3.51 1.88
CA ASP A 419 -17.61 3.66 2.51
C ASP A 419 -16.51 3.18 1.56
N GLY A 420 -15.26 3.11 2.02
CA GLY A 420 -14.09 2.76 1.20
C GLY A 420 -14.04 1.33 0.65
N ARG A 421 -15.01 0.46 0.95
CA ARG A 421 -15.12 -0.91 0.43
C ARG A 421 -15.71 -0.93 -0.98
N THR A 422 -15.05 -0.28 -1.92
CA THR A 422 -15.53 -0.13 -3.30
C THR A 422 -15.81 -1.44 -4.03
N ASP A 423 -15.11 -2.52 -3.67
CA ASP A 423 -15.35 -3.88 -4.18
C ASP A 423 -16.70 -4.47 -3.76
N LEU A 424 -17.30 -3.94 -2.69
CA LEU A 424 -18.62 -4.31 -2.20
C LEU A 424 -19.75 -3.55 -2.91
N PHE A 425 -19.55 -2.23 -3.16
CA PHE A 425 -20.66 -1.35 -3.58
C PHE A 425 -20.99 -1.41 -5.06
N ASP A 426 -20.12 -1.89 -5.92
CA ASP A 426 -20.20 -1.87 -7.38
C ASP A 426 -20.47 -0.47 -8.01
N ASP A 427 -20.49 -0.44 -9.35
CA ASP A 427 -20.71 0.80 -10.10
C ASP A 427 -22.13 1.37 -9.91
N ALA A 428 -23.14 0.53 -9.69
CA ALA A 428 -24.52 1.00 -9.58
C ALA A 428 -24.73 1.85 -8.33
N ILE A 429 -24.35 1.37 -7.15
CA ILE A 429 -24.48 2.10 -5.89
C ILE A 429 -23.55 3.33 -5.86
N LEU A 430 -22.32 3.18 -6.40
CA LEU A 430 -21.36 4.29 -6.40
C LEU A 430 -21.80 5.42 -7.35
N ASN A 431 -22.42 5.12 -8.49
CA ASN A 431 -23.00 6.14 -9.38
C ASN A 431 -24.21 6.81 -8.74
N ASP A 432 -25.16 6.04 -8.15
CA ASP A 432 -26.28 6.61 -7.38
C ASP A 432 -25.76 7.57 -6.29
N TYR A 433 -24.71 7.18 -5.56
CA TYR A 433 -24.07 8.03 -4.56
C TYR A 433 -23.49 9.32 -5.16
N LEU A 434 -22.72 9.21 -6.24
CA LEU A 434 -22.03 10.35 -6.85
C LEU A 434 -23.01 11.37 -7.44
N GLU A 435 -24.10 10.91 -8.08
CA GLU A 435 -25.15 11.78 -8.60
C GLU A 435 -25.89 12.47 -7.45
N THR A 436 -26.22 11.73 -6.40
CA THR A 436 -26.86 12.26 -5.19
C THR A 436 -25.98 13.29 -4.50
N TRP A 437 -24.70 12.97 -4.25
CA TRP A 437 -23.75 13.87 -3.58
C TRP A 437 -23.57 15.20 -4.31
N ARG A 438 -23.70 15.19 -5.65
CA ARG A 438 -23.67 16.41 -6.49
C ARG A 438 -24.95 17.23 -6.43
N GLY A 439 -25.99 16.80 -5.74
CA GLY A 439 -27.31 17.43 -5.76
C GLY A 439 -27.96 17.38 -7.14
N GLY A 440 -27.60 16.36 -7.96
CA GLY A 440 -28.14 16.17 -9.31
C GLY A 440 -29.62 15.75 -9.31
N PRO A 441 -30.29 15.84 -10.47
CA PRO A 441 -31.70 15.41 -10.58
C PRO A 441 -31.83 13.93 -10.20
N GLY A 442 -32.77 13.60 -9.32
CA GLY A 442 -33.00 12.21 -8.87
C GLY A 442 -32.45 11.88 -7.48
N TRP A 443 -31.80 12.83 -6.79
CA TRP A 443 -31.37 12.60 -5.42
C TRP A 443 -32.54 12.26 -4.48
N GLU A 444 -33.73 12.88 -4.70
CA GLU A 444 -34.96 12.61 -3.94
C GLU A 444 -35.43 11.16 -4.11
N GLU A 445 -35.28 10.59 -5.31
CA GLU A 445 -35.61 9.18 -5.59
C GLU A 445 -34.73 8.22 -4.85
N VAL A 446 -33.40 8.54 -4.79
CA VAL A 446 -32.43 7.77 -4.01
C VAL A 446 -32.75 7.84 -2.53
N PHE A 447 -33.02 9.03 -2.00
CA PHE A 447 -33.37 9.23 -0.59
C PHE A 447 -34.72 8.54 -0.24
N ALA A 448 -35.68 8.58 -1.11
CA ALA A 448 -36.95 7.88 -0.93
C ALA A 448 -36.78 6.36 -0.97
N ARG A 449 -35.98 5.83 -1.90
CA ARG A 449 -35.66 4.39 -2.03
C ARG A 449 -35.06 3.80 -0.76
N TRP A 450 -34.17 4.54 -0.10
CA TRP A 450 -33.47 4.10 1.10
C TRP A 450 -34.04 4.67 2.41
N ASP A 451 -35.17 5.38 2.35
CA ASP A 451 -35.83 6.11 3.46
C ASP A 451 -34.85 6.98 4.26
N ILE A 452 -33.95 7.69 3.56
CA ILE A 452 -32.94 8.54 4.20
C ILE A 452 -33.60 9.66 5.00
N ARG A 453 -33.23 9.80 6.25
CA ARG A 453 -33.74 10.80 7.18
C ARG A 453 -32.68 11.67 7.81
N LEU A 454 -31.41 11.26 7.69
CA LEU A 454 -30.25 11.93 8.25
C LEU A 454 -29.17 12.01 7.17
N ALA A 455 -28.48 13.14 7.06
CA ALA A 455 -27.33 13.30 6.19
C ALA A 455 -26.15 13.90 6.98
N LEU A 456 -24.95 13.31 6.82
CA LEU A 456 -23.68 13.82 7.37
C LEU A 456 -22.73 14.09 6.21
N LEU A 457 -22.49 15.36 5.94
CA LEU A 457 -21.81 15.85 4.74
C LEU A 457 -20.77 16.93 5.08
N GLU A 458 -19.85 17.19 4.15
CA GLU A 458 -19.05 18.42 4.16
C GLU A 458 -19.97 19.63 3.94
N PRO A 459 -19.79 20.77 4.67
CA PRO A 459 -20.64 21.96 4.53
C PRO A 459 -20.69 22.51 3.09
N GLY A 460 -19.60 22.32 2.32
CA GLY A 460 -19.52 22.73 0.92
C GLY A 460 -20.03 21.70 -0.10
N ALA A 461 -20.61 20.57 0.33
CA ALA A 461 -21.12 19.57 -0.59
C ALA A 461 -22.34 20.10 -1.35
N PRO A 462 -22.42 19.93 -2.69
CA PRO A 462 -23.55 20.44 -3.48
C PRO A 462 -24.91 19.94 -2.99
N LEU A 463 -24.98 18.73 -2.45
CA LEU A 463 -26.21 18.14 -1.91
C LEU A 463 -26.78 18.95 -0.72
N VAL A 464 -25.92 19.61 0.09
CA VAL A 464 -26.37 20.45 1.23
C VAL A 464 -27.38 21.50 0.76
N LEU A 465 -27.05 22.23 -0.31
CA LEU A 465 -27.93 23.26 -0.87
C LEU A 465 -29.27 22.70 -1.35
N ALA A 466 -29.26 21.50 -1.94
CA ALA A 466 -30.48 20.83 -2.41
C ALA A 466 -31.38 20.39 -1.23
N LEU A 467 -30.76 19.87 -0.17
CA LEU A 467 -31.47 19.44 1.04
C LEU A 467 -32.10 20.64 1.77
N GLU A 468 -31.33 21.72 1.97
CA GLU A 468 -31.88 22.96 2.59
C GLU A 468 -33.03 23.57 1.79
N ALA A 469 -32.88 23.63 0.45
CA ALA A 469 -33.95 24.11 -0.43
C ALA A 469 -35.21 23.23 -0.37
N SER A 470 -35.06 21.95 0.02
CA SER A 470 -36.16 21.00 0.20
C SER A 470 -36.67 20.95 1.65
N GLY A 471 -36.25 21.89 2.51
CA GLY A 471 -36.74 22.05 3.86
C GLY A 471 -36.06 21.15 4.92
N TRP A 472 -34.91 20.54 4.59
CA TRP A 472 -34.11 19.85 5.62
C TRP A 472 -33.53 20.85 6.60
N GLU A 473 -33.46 20.45 7.87
CA GLU A 473 -32.99 21.31 8.96
C GLU A 473 -31.55 20.96 9.36
N SER A 474 -30.70 22.00 9.55
CA SER A 474 -29.40 21.81 10.13
C SER A 474 -29.55 21.50 11.62
N LEU A 475 -29.16 20.28 12.02
CA LEU A 475 -29.19 19.81 13.40
C LEU A 475 -27.86 20.08 14.12
N TYR A 476 -26.76 20.07 13.36
CA TYR A 476 -25.40 20.37 13.81
C TYR A 476 -24.58 20.89 12.66
N GLU A 477 -23.70 21.83 12.93
CA GLU A 477 -22.75 22.37 11.94
C GLU A 477 -21.48 22.87 12.62
N ASP A 478 -20.34 22.55 12.00
CA ASP A 478 -19.03 23.11 12.30
C ASP A 478 -18.26 23.38 11.00
N ASP A 479 -16.99 23.80 11.12
CA ASP A 479 -16.15 24.13 9.94
C ASP A 479 -15.88 22.92 9.04
N GLN A 480 -16.08 21.68 9.51
CA GLN A 480 -15.78 20.44 8.82
C GLN A 480 -17.01 19.69 8.34
N ALA A 481 -18.09 19.65 9.13
CA ALA A 481 -19.21 18.78 8.89
C ALA A 481 -20.54 19.47 9.21
N ILE A 482 -21.58 19.09 8.43
CA ILE A 482 -22.97 19.44 8.69
C ILE A 482 -23.81 18.17 8.82
N VAL A 483 -24.70 18.15 9.82
CA VAL A 483 -25.72 17.10 10.01
C VAL A 483 -27.07 17.69 9.69
N LEU A 484 -27.73 17.16 8.65
CA LEU A 484 -29.05 17.58 8.21
C LEU A 484 -30.07 16.50 8.55
N GLY A 485 -31.19 16.91 9.12
CA GLY A 485 -32.33 16.05 9.42
C GLY A 485 -33.53 16.34 8.53
N ARG A 486 -34.23 15.27 8.12
CA ARG A 486 -35.52 15.41 7.41
C ARG A 486 -36.56 15.94 8.38
N PRO A 487 -37.32 17.01 8.04
CA PRO A 487 -38.41 17.52 8.89
C PRO A 487 -39.43 16.42 9.15
N GLU A 488 -39.91 16.32 10.40
CA GLU A 488 -41.02 15.45 10.72
C GLU A 488 -42.26 15.92 9.94
N GLN A 489 -42.85 15.05 9.13
CA GLN A 489 -44.11 15.33 8.47
C GLN A 489 -45.18 15.49 9.57
N GLN A 490 -45.67 16.71 9.74
CA GLN A 490 -46.80 17.01 10.65
C GLN A 490 -48.06 16.32 10.20
#